data_eeef2622eb0db766c7bbc70e5f20d268
#
_entry.id   eeef2622eb0db766c7bbc70e5f20d268
#
_cell.length_a   1.000
_cell.length_b   1.000
_cell.length_c   1.000
_cell.angle_alpha   90.00
_cell.angle_beta   90.00
_cell.angle_gamma   90.00
#
_symmetry.space_group_name_H-M   'P 1'
#
loop_
_entity.id
_entity.type
_entity.pdbx_description
1 polymer ?
#
loop_
_entity_poly.entity_id
_entity_poly.type
_entity_poly.pdbx_seq_one_letter_code
_entity_poly.pdbx_strand_id
1 'polypeptide(L)'
;MKLPRTLALISLFSLFAGLTQAEPLKIGAKAPAVSALTDEGKTLNLADVYKKNNYTLVWFYPRALTGGCTKQGCSLRDANAELKKHGVAIVGVSTDPVEKQKEFKTVNNFPYTLLADTDKKVVKAFGQSGAAAASREAYLIDRSGKVVYHDEKQTDKQAEKVLEFLKTKKS
;
A
#
# COMPACT_ATOMS: atom_id res chain seq x y z
N MET A 1 -43.40 -25.68 -54.25
CA MET A 1 -42.50 -26.14 -53.20
C MET A 1 -41.64 -24.93 -52.78
N LYS A 2 -41.95 -24.28 -51.61
CA LYS A 2 -41.29 -23.07 -51.15
C LYS A 2 -40.36 -23.46 -49.99
N LEU A 3 -39.02 -23.21 -50.12
CA LEU A 3 -38.07 -23.38 -49.03
C LEU A 3 -38.14 -22.15 -48.06
N PRO A 4 -38.11 -22.37 -46.77
CA PRO A 4 -37.98 -21.26 -45.81
C PRO A 4 -36.51 -20.83 -45.66
N ARG A 5 -36.28 -19.52 -45.78
CA ARG A 5 -35.03 -18.87 -45.47
C ARG A 5 -34.91 -18.74 -43.95
N THR A 6 -34.04 -19.51 -43.33
CA THR A 6 -33.63 -19.34 -41.92
C THR A 6 -32.62 -18.20 -41.82
N LEU A 7 -33.03 -17.08 -41.20
CA LEU A 7 -32.12 -16.00 -40.81
C LEU A 7 -31.35 -16.46 -39.56
N ALA A 8 -30.06 -16.67 -39.72
CA ALA A 8 -29.16 -16.83 -38.59
C ALA A 8 -28.83 -15.44 -37.99
N LEU A 9 -29.38 -15.16 -36.82
CA LEU A 9 -29.00 -14.01 -36.01
C LEU A 9 -27.64 -14.30 -35.34
N ILE A 10 -26.58 -13.74 -35.94
CA ILE A 10 -25.24 -13.72 -35.30
C ILE A 10 -25.28 -12.64 -34.22
N SER A 11 -25.44 -13.09 -32.98
CA SER A 11 -25.30 -12.23 -31.79
C SER A 11 -23.83 -11.85 -31.62
N LEU A 12 -23.48 -10.61 -31.98
CA LEU A 12 -22.17 -10.01 -31.76
C LEU A 12 -22.04 -9.67 -30.29
N PHE A 13 -21.52 -10.62 -29.50
CA PHE A 13 -21.20 -10.39 -28.09
C PHE A 13 -19.94 -9.52 -28.05
N SER A 14 -20.13 -8.20 -28.00
CA SER A 14 -19.04 -7.22 -27.83
C SER A 14 -18.41 -7.43 -26.47
N LEU A 15 -17.23 -8.07 -26.46
CA LEU A 15 -16.36 -8.17 -25.29
C LEU A 15 -15.80 -6.78 -25.00
N PHE A 16 -16.54 -5.99 -24.22
CA PHE A 16 -16.03 -4.77 -23.61
C PHE A 16 -15.01 -5.18 -22.54
N ALA A 17 -13.75 -5.39 -22.94
CA ALA A 17 -12.64 -5.40 -22.02
C ALA A 17 -12.49 -3.97 -21.49
N GLY A 18 -13.25 -3.64 -20.45
CA GLY A 18 -13.10 -2.39 -19.73
C GLY A 18 -11.66 -2.32 -19.22
N LEU A 19 -10.91 -1.32 -19.64
CA LEU A 19 -9.68 -0.87 -18.98
C LEU A 19 -10.07 -0.48 -17.55
N THR A 20 -9.97 -1.44 -16.62
CA THR A 20 -10.17 -1.15 -15.19
C THR A 20 -9.03 -0.26 -14.77
N GLN A 21 -9.30 1.02 -14.67
CA GLN A 21 -8.40 1.98 -14.05
C GLN A 21 -8.14 1.50 -12.63
N ALA A 22 -6.87 1.38 -12.25
CA ALA A 22 -6.52 1.01 -10.89
C ALA A 22 -7.06 2.06 -9.93
N GLU A 23 -7.94 1.65 -9.00
CA GLU A 23 -8.48 2.51 -7.95
C GLU A 23 -7.87 2.14 -6.61
N PRO A 24 -7.55 3.12 -5.75
CA PRO A 24 -7.07 2.87 -4.39
C PRO A 24 -7.98 1.92 -3.62
N LEU A 25 -7.39 1.09 -2.77
CA LEU A 25 -8.15 0.14 -1.96
C LEU A 25 -9.10 0.88 -1.02
N LYS A 26 -10.36 0.47 -1.01
CA LYS A 26 -11.40 1.05 -0.13
C LYS A 26 -11.33 0.44 1.27
N ILE A 27 -11.77 1.19 2.28
CA ILE A 27 -11.96 0.69 3.64
C ILE A 27 -12.90 -0.52 3.58
N GLY A 28 -12.55 -1.61 4.27
CA GLY A 28 -13.25 -2.89 4.24
C GLY A 28 -12.72 -3.87 3.20
N ALA A 29 -11.95 -3.42 2.21
CA ALA A 29 -11.35 -4.30 1.22
C ALA A 29 -10.27 -5.21 1.83
N LYS A 30 -10.03 -6.37 1.21
CA LYS A 30 -8.92 -7.25 1.54
C LYS A 30 -7.62 -6.65 1.01
N ALA A 31 -6.65 -6.45 1.88
CA ALA A 31 -5.31 -6.02 1.49
C ALA A 31 -4.56 -7.15 0.75
N PRO A 32 -3.73 -6.82 -0.25
CA PRO A 32 -3.08 -7.81 -1.08
C PRO A 32 -1.97 -8.57 -0.34
N ALA A 33 -1.88 -9.89 -0.63
CA ALA A 33 -0.79 -10.77 -0.18
C ALA A 33 0.36 -10.70 -1.21
N VAL A 34 1.05 -9.58 -1.26
CA VAL A 34 2.11 -9.31 -2.24
C VAL A 34 3.47 -9.21 -1.56
N SER A 35 4.52 -9.58 -2.27
CA SER A 35 5.90 -9.58 -1.78
C SER A 35 6.77 -8.59 -2.53
N ALA A 36 7.74 -7.98 -1.82
CA ALA A 36 8.83 -7.21 -2.40
C ALA A 36 10.12 -7.40 -1.61
N LEU A 37 11.24 -6.89 -2.12
CA LEU A 37 12.51 -6.87 -1.39
C LEU A 37 12.49 -5.79 -0.30
N THR A 38 13.05 -6.11 0.85
CA THR A 38 13.27 -5.15 1.94
C THR A 38 14.50 -4.29 1.66
N ASP A 39 14.70 -3.26 2.49
CA ASP A 39 15.93 -2.46 2.57
C ASP A 39 17.21 -3.29 2.86
N GLU A 40 17.06 -4.55 3.26
CA GLU A 40 18.16 -5.51 3.44
C GLU A 40 18.29 -6.50 2.26
N GLY A 41 17.50 -6.38 1.21
CA GLY A 41 17.49 -7.29 0.06
C GLY A 41 16.80 -8.64 0.32
N LYS A 42 16.08 -8.79 1.43
CA LYS A 42 15.31 -10.00 1.77
C LYS A 42 13.89 -9.89 1.24
N THR A 43 13.30 -10.99 0.82
CA THR A 43 11.87 -11.01 0.42
C THR A 43 10.98 -10.93 1.66
N LEU A 44 10.01 -10.00 1.65
CA LEU A 44 8.96 -9.88 2.65
C LEU A 44 7.59 -10.00 1.98
N ASN A 45 6.72 -10.89 2.50
CA ASN A 45 5.31 -10.95 2.12
C ASN A 45 4.48 -10.12 3.10
N LEU A 46 3.70 -9.18 2.60
CA LEU A 46 2.87 -8.30 3.45
C LEU A 46 1.81 -9.09 4.24
N ALA A 47 1.26 -10.18 3.71
CA ALA A 47 0.29 -10.99 4.44
C ALA A 47 0.86 -11.61 5.72
N ASP A 48 2.16 -11.91 5.74
CA ASP A 48 2.82 -12.44 6.94
C ASP A 48 2.99 -11.35 8.01
N VAL A 49 3.17 -10.10 7.58
CA VAL A 49 3.21 -8.95 8.50
C VAL A 49 1.83 -8.72 9.11
N TYR A 50 0.75 -8.76 8.31
CA TYR A 50 -0.62 -8.60 8.80
C TYR A 50 -0.94 -9.61 9.89
N LYS A 51 -0.69 -10.90 9.64
CA LYS A 51 -0.99 -11.99 10.57
C LYS A 51 -0.27 -11.88 11.92
N LYS A 52 0.92 -11.30 11.93
CA LYS A 52 1.78 -11.21 13.13
C LYS A 52 1.46 -10.02 14.03
N ASN A 53 0.74 -9.01 13.54
CA ASN A 53 0.49 -7.76 14.26
C ASN A 53 -1.01 -7.49 14.40
N ASN A 54 -1.41 -6.68 15.38
CA ASN A 54 -2.82 -6.25 15.50
C ASN A 54 -3.19 -5.38 14.30
N TYR A 55 -2.25 -4.51 13.91
CA TYR A 55 -2.37 -3.67 12.72
C TYR A 55 -1.04 -3.61 11.99
N THR A 56 -1.10 -3.37 10.69
CA THR A 56 0.06 -3.03 9.86
C THR A 56 -0.23 -1.73 9.13
N LEU A 57 0.60 -0.72 9.34
CA LEU A 57 0.57 0.53 8.60
C LEU A 57 1.49 0.39 7.39
N VAL A 58 0.91 0.28 6.20
CA VAL A 58 1.63 0.34 4.91
C VAL A 58 1.54 1.75 4.40
N TRP A 59 2.67 2.48 4.36
CA TRP A 59 2.72 3.85 3.86
C TRP A 59 3.54 3.93 2.58
N PHE A 60 3.00 4.61 1.61
CA PHE A 60 3.59 4.81 0.29
C PHE A 60 4.16 6.21 0.17
N TYR A 61 5.30 6.33 -0.51
CA TYR A 61 5.96 7.59 -0.77
C TYR A 61 6.60 7.61 -2.16
N PRO A 62 6.54 8.77 -2.86
CA PRO A 62 7.00 8.86 -4.25
C PRO A 62 8.49 8.59 -4.46
N ARG A 63 9.36 9.05 -3.53
CA ARG A 63 10.82 8.92 -3.69
C ARG A 63 11.55 9.06 -2.35
N ALA A 64 12.43 8.13 -2.08
CA ALA A 64 13.36 8.17 -0.95
C ALA A 64 14.22 9.45 -0.96
N LEU A 65 14.64 9.90 0.23
CA LEU A 65 15.53 11.04 0.45
C LEU A 65 14.99 12.41 0.01
N THR A 66 13.69 12.54 -0.34
CA THR A 66 13.07 13.83 -0.64
C THR A 66 12.40 14.42 0.61
N GLY A 67 12.32 15.77 0.68
CA GLY A 67 11.86 16.47 1.90
C GLY A 67 10.50 16.05 2.41
N GLY A 68 9.48 15.91 1.55
CA GLY A 68 8.14 15.49 1.95
C GLY A 68 8.09 14.03 2.41
N CYS A 69 8.84 13.13 1.75
CA CYS A 69 8.92 11.72 2.11
C CYS A 69 9.70 11.54 3.42
N THR A 70 10.75 12.32 3.63
CA THR A 70 11.50 12.35 4.89
C THR A 70 10.61 12.83 6.05
N LYS A 71 9.85 13.91 5.88
CA LYS A 71 8.89 14.37 6.90
C LYS A 71 7.86 13.30 7.25
N GLN A 72 7.29 12.60 6.26
CA GLN A 72 6.34 11.50 6.48
C GLN A 72 6.99 10.36 7.28
N GLY A 73 8.16 9.88 6.85
CA GLY A 73 8.89 8.81 7.55
C GLY A 73 9.31 9.22 8.96
N CYS A 74 9.83 10.44 9.15
CA CYS A 74 10.20 10.94 10.48
C CYS A 74 9.00 11.04 11.43
N SER A 75 7.84 11.49 10.96
CA SER A 75 6.59 11.48 11.75
C SER A 75 6.28 10.07 12.29
N LEU A 76 6.39 9.05 11.44
CA LEU A 76 6.15 7.65 11.84
C LEU A 76 7.26 7.09 12.74
N ARG A 77 8.53 7.48 12.53
CA ARG A 77 9.66 7.12 13.39
C ARG A 77 9.46 7.66 14.81
N ASP A 78 9.15 8.94 14.92
CA ASP A 78 9.02 9.65 16.19
C ASP A 78 7.83 9.11 17.01
N ALA A 79 6.76 8.70 16.36
CA ALA A 79 5.60 8.08 16.99
C ALA A 79 5.67 6.55 17.09
N ASN A 80 6.76 5.89 16.66
CA ASN A 80 6.84 4.43 16.56
C ASN A 80 6.59 3.71 17.89
N ALA A 81 7.09 4.25 19.00
CA ALA A 81 6.86 3.68 20.31
C ALA A 81 5.38 3.66 20.69
N GLU A 82 4.66 4.75 20.41
CA GLU A 82 3.22 4.84 20.68
C GLU A 82 2.41 3.95 19.72
N LEU A 83 2.74 3.93 18.44
CA LEU A 83 2.12 3.02 17.45
C LEU A 83 2.30 1.55 17.85
N LYS A 84 3.48 1.16 18.35
CA LYS A 84 3.74 -0.19 18.87
C LYS A 84 2.87 -0.56 20.07
N LYS A 85 2.53 0.36 20.98
CA LYS A 85 1.59 0.10 22.08
C LYS A 85 0.19 -0.28 21.58
N HIS A 86 -0.19 0.19 20.40
CA HIS A 86 -1.42 -0.23 19.71
C HIS A 86 -1.25 -1.50 18.88
N GLY A 87 -0.07 -2.13 18.89
CA GLY A 87 0.23 -3.33 18.10
C GLY A 87 0.38 -3.05 16.60
N VAL A 88 0.80 -1.82 16.23
CA VAL A 88 1.03 -1.42 14.84
C VAL A 88 2.46 -1.74 14.43
N ALA A 89 2.63 -2.53 13.37
CA ALA A 89 3.87 -2.64 12.61
C ALA A 89 3.84 -1.63 11.46
N ILE A 90 4.99 -1.04 11.13
CA ILE A 90 5.12 -0.05 10.06
C ILE A 90 5.93 -0.64 8.92
N VAL A 91 5.46 -0.47 7.69
CA VAL A 91 6.14 -0.84 6.45
C VAL A 91 6.06 0.31 5.47
N GLY A 92 7.21 0.83 5.01
CA GLY A 92 7.27 1.86 3.98
C GLY A 92 7.44 1.22 2.60
N VAL A 93 6.88 1.84 1.57
CA VAL A 93 6.94 1.33 0.19
C VAL A 93 7.21 2.46 -0.78
N SER A 94 8.22 2.31 -1.62
CA SER A 94 8.41 3.11 -2.82
C SER A 94 9.01 2.29 -3.96
N THR A 95 9.06 2.87 -5.14
CA THR A 95 9.65 2.21 -6.32
C THR A 95 11.18 2.39 -6.41
N ASP A 96 11.80 2.96 -5.37
CA ASP A 96 13.26 3.08 -5.28
C ASP A 96 13.92 1.70 -5.06
N PRO A 97 15.17 1.50 -5.53
CA PRO A 97 15.89 0.24 -5.35
C PRO A 97 16.35 0.03 -3.89
N VAL A 98 16.77 -1.19 -3.59
CA VAL A 98 17.18 -1.64 -2.23
C VAL A 98 18.22 -0.70 -1.61
N GLU A 99 19.24 -0.31 -2.38
CA GLU A 99 20.32 0.58 -1.91
C GLU A 99 19.77 1.94 -1.44
N LYS A 100 18.79 2.50 -2.18
CA LYS A 100 18.13 3.76 -1.82
C LYS A 100 17.23 3.61 -0.59
N GLN A 101 16.54 2.50 -0.44
CA GLN A 101 15.75 2.18 0.75
C GLN A 101 16.66 2.08 1.98
N LYS A 102 17.77 1.36 1.84
CA LYS A 102 18.79 1.21 2.91
C LYS A 102 19.38 2.56 3.32
N GLU A 103 19.77 3.39 2.34
CA GLU A 103 20.28 4.74 2.58
C GLU A 103 19.21 5.58 3.31
N PHE A 104 17.97 5.61 2.82
CA PHE A 104 16.88 6.38 3.39
C PHE A 104 16.57 5.99 4.83
N LYS A 105 16.56 4.68 5.12
CA LYS A 105 16.39 4.15 6.47
C LYS A 105 17.53 4.56 7.38
N THR A 106 18.78 4.41 6.92
CA THR A 106 19.97 4.66 7.73
C THR A 106 20.11 6.14 8.10
N VAL A 107 20.00 7.05 7.14
CA VAL A 107 20.19 8.49 7.40
C VAL A 107 19.08 9.09 8.26
N ASN A 108 17.90 8.47 8.29
CA ASN A 108 16.76 8.92 9.10
C ASN A 108 16.52 8.07 10.35
N ASN A 109 17.34 7.04 10.60
CA ASN A 109 17.19 6.10 11.73
C ASN A 109 15.78 5.49 11.82
N PHE A 110 15.21 5.05 10.69
CA PHE A 110 13.88 4.43 10.71
C PHE A 110 13.92 3.05 11.38
N PRO A 111 13.13 2.82 12.46
CA PRO A 111 13.13 1.55 13.19
C PRO A 111 12.22 0.48 12.58
N TYR A 112 11.80 0.65 11.34
CA TYR A 112 10.88 -0.22 10.61
C TYR A 112 11.40 -0.53 9.20
N THR A 113 10.78 -1.51 8.54
CA THR A 113 11.17 -2.00 7.22
C THR A 113 10.69 -1.08 6.10
N LEU A 114 11.54 -0.88 5.10
CA LEU A 114 11.19 -0.27 3.83
C LEU A 114 11.23 -1.34 2.73
N LEU A 115 10.29 -1.27 1.77
CA LEU A 115 10.21 -2.16 0.62
C LEU A 115 10.64 -1.43 -0.66
N ALA A 116 11.48 -2.10 -1.42
CA ALA A 116 11.95 -1.71 -2.75
C ALA A 116 11.03 -2.35 -3.80
N ASP A 117 9.97 -1.65 -4.19
CA ASP A 117 8.97 -2.11 -5.17
C ASP A 117 9.33 -1.67 -6.59
N THR A 118 10.54 -2.02 -7.05
CA THR A 118 11.07 -1.56 -8.35
C THR A 118 10.25 -2.03 -9.54
N ASP A 119 9.60 -3.19 -9.44
CA ASP A 119 8.70 -3.75 -10.45
C ASP A 119 7.23 -3.30 -10.27
N LYS A 120 6.96 -2.44 -9.27
CA LYS A 120 5.66 -1.82 -8.99
C LYS A 120 4.53 -2.81 -8.69
N LYS A 121 4.85 -4.00 -8.23
CA LYS A 121 3.83 -5.02 -7.89
C LYS A 121 3.01 -4.63 -6.67
N VAL A 122 3.66 -4.10 -5.62
CA VAL A 122 2.97 -3.66 -4.40
C VAL A 122 2.11 -2.44 -4.70
N VAL A 123 2.68 -1.43 -5.35
CA VAL A 123 1.98 -0.19 -5.74
C VAL A 123 0.71 -0.52 -6.54
N LYS A 124 0.82 -1.36 -7.57
CA LYS A 124 -0.33 -1.77 -8.39
C LYS A 124 -1.35 -2.61 -7.62
N ALA A 125 -0.89 -3.52 -6.75
CA ALA A 125 -1.78 -4.35 -5.95
C ALA A 125 -2.62 -3.52 -4.96
N PHE A 126 -2.11 -2.36 -4.51
CA PHE A 126 -2.86 -1.40 -3.70
C PHE A 126 -3.73 -0.43 -4.53
N GLY A 127 -3.87 -0.67 -5.83
CA GLY A 127 -4.74 0.08 -6.71
C GLY A 127 -4.18 1.43 -7.15
N GLN A 128 -2.88 1.68 -6.96
CA GLN A 128 -2.23 2.86 -7.52
C GLN A 128 -1.85 2.63 -8.98
N SER A 129 -1.88 3.66 -9.82
CA SER A 129 -1.57 3.53 -11.24
C SER A 129 -0.15 3.00 -11.50
N GLY A 130 0.80 3.32 -10.61
CA GLY A 130 2.20 2.94 -10.75
C GLY A 130 2.89 3.50 -11.99
N ALA A 131 2.31 4.52 -12.63
CA ALA A 131 2.83 5.05 -13.89
C ALA A 131 4.25 5.62 -13.75
N ALA A 132 4.47 6.51 -12.79
CA ALA A 132 5.80 7.11 -12.54
C ALA A 132 6.39 6.63 -11.21
N ALA A 133 5.73 6.89 -10.09
CA ALA A 133 6.16 6.57 -8.75
C ALA A 133 4.94 6.17 -7.90
N ALA A 134 5.16 5.72 -6.66
CA ALA A 134 4.08 5.50 -5.72
C ALA A 134 3.37 6.83 -5.39
N SER A 135 2.06 6.80 -5.25
CA SER A 135 1.28 7.91 -4.69
C SER A 135 1.56 8.01 -3.18
N ARG A 136 1.40 9.22 -2.60
CA ARG A 136 1.52 9.39 -1.15
C ARG A 136 0.21 8.97 -0.49
N GLU A 137 0.16 7.76 0.01
CA GLU A 137 -0.99 7.14 0.64
C GLU A 137 -0.55 6.30 1.84
N ALA A 138 -1.45 6.08 2.79
CA ALA A 138 -1.21 5.15 3.89
C ALA A 138 -2.46 4.33 4.18
N TYR A 139 -2.25 3.05 4.41
CA TYR A 139 -3.29 2.07 4.72
C TYR A 139 -3.00 1.43 6.06
N LEU A 140 -3.96 1.47 6.99
CA LEU A 140 -3.92 0.65 8.19
C LEU A 140 -4.72 -0.63 7.94
N ILE A 141 -4.07 -1.76 8.14
CA ILE A 141 -4.60 -3.09 7.82
C ILE A 141 -4.64 -3.89 9.11
N ASP A 142 -5.77 -4.49 9.44
CA ASP A 142 -5.93 -5.33 10.62
C ASP A 142 -5.30 -6.71 10.45
N ARG A 143 -5.25 -7.49 11.53
CA ARG A 143 -4.67 -8.85 11.54
C ARG A 143 -5.37 -9.80 10.55
N SER A 144 -6.63 -9.58 10.23
CA SER A 144 -7.36 -10.37 9.23
C SER A 144 -6.98 -10.02 7.78
N GLY A 145 -6.19 -8.96 7.60
CA GLY A 145 -5.82 -8.41 6.31
C GLY A 145 -6.89 -7.48 5.70
N LYS A 146 -7.78 -6.90 6.51
CA LYS A 146 -8.77 -5.94 6.05
C LYS A 146 -8.25 -4.52 6.22
N VAL A 147 -8.43 -3.67 5.21
CA VAL A 147 -8.16 -2.24 5.29
C VAL A 147 -9.17 -1.60 6.24
N VAL A 148 -8.70 -0.99 7.32
CA VAL A 148 -9.54 -0.33 8.34
C VAL A 148 -9.42 1.19 8.32
N TYR A 149 -8.36 1.72 7.73
CA TYR A 149 -8.11 3.15 7.54
C TYR A 149 -7.30 3.40 6.29
N HIS A 150 -7.55 4.51 5.63
CA HIS A 150 -6.81 4.99 4.46
C HIS A 150 -6.75 6.52 4.49
N ASP A 151 -5.60 7.07 4.18
CA ASP A 151 -5.43 8.51 3.93
C ASP A 151 -4.50 8.77 2.75
N GLU A 152 -4.53 10.01 2.28
CA GLU A 152 -3.74 10.49 1.17
C GLU A 152 -3.01 11.79 1.51
N LYS A 153 -1.87 12.03 0.85
CA LYS A 153 -1.12 13.30 0.86
C LYS A 153 -0.57 13.74 2.22
N GLN A 154 -0.60 12.86 3.24
CA GLN A 154 -0.04 13.19 4.56
C GLN A 154 1.49 13.24 4.52
N THR A 155 2.08 14.14 5.31
CA THR A 155 3.53 14.26 5.49
C THR A 155 3.88 14.17 6.98
N ASP A 156 4.16 15.29 7.61
CA ASP A 156 4.50 15.40 9.03
C ASP A 156 3.37 15.00 10.00
N LYS A 157 2.12 14.99 9.54
CA LYS A 157 0.94 14.57 10.32
C LYS A 157 0.54 13.11 10.13
N GLN A 158 1.32 12.32 9.40
CA GLN A 158 0.94 10.93 9.10
C GLN A 158 0.68 10.11 10.37
N ALA A 159 1.58 10.16 11.34
CA ALA A 159 1.43 9.40 12.59
C ALA A 159 0.27 9.91 13.45
N GLU A 160 0.09 11.23 13.54
CA GLU A 160 -1.00 11.86 14.28
C GLU A 160 -2.36 11.34 13.79
N LYS A 161 -2.59 11.33 12.48
CA LYS A 161 -3.83 10.85 11.87
C LYS A 161 -4.12 9.38 12.17
N VAL A 162 -3.09 8.53 12.10
CA VAL A 162 -3.23 7.10 12.44
C VAL A 162 -3.54 6.93 13.92
N LEU A 163 -2.86 7.65 14.82
CA LEU A 163 -3.11 7.59 16.26
C LEU A 163 -4.50 8.11 16.64
N GLU A 164 -4.98 9.19 16.01
CA GLU A 164 -6.35 9.68 16.17
C GLU A 164 -7.37 8.58 15.83
N PHE A 165 -7.20 7.93 14.68
CA PHE A 165 -8.06 6.81 14.29
C PHE A 165 -8.04 5.67 15.31
N LEU A 166 -6.86 5.26 15.78
CA LEU A 166 -6.72 4.15 16.75
C LEU A 166 -7.39 4.44 18.09
N LYS A 167 -7.43 5.72 18.53
CA LYS A 167 -8.16 6.12 19.74
C LYS A 167 -9.67 5.86 19.61
N THR A 168 -10.25 6.05 18.42
CA THR A 168 -11.68 5.78 18.19
C THR A 168 -12.06 4.30 18.27
N LYS A 169 -11.08 3.39 18.19
CA LYS A 169 -11.30 1.92 18.24
C LYS A 169 -11.19 1.33 19.64
N LYS A 170 -10.76 2.11 20.63
CA LYS A 170 -10.65 1.68 22.05
C LYS A 170 -11.91 1.99 22.89
N SER A 171 -12.93 2.62 22.28
CA SER A 171 -14.19 2.97 22.94
C SER A 171 -15.24 1.88 22.73
#